data_2dd2d8f0cd7fdc9c2123b66de6202b1a
#
_entry.id   2dd2d8f0cd7fdc9c2123b66de6202b1a
#
_cell.length_a   1.000
_cell.length_b   1.000
_cell.length_c   1.000
_cell.angle_alpha   90.00
_cell.angle_beta   90.00
_cell.angle_gamma   90.00
#
_symmetry.space_group_name_H-M   'P 1'
#
loop_
_entity.id
_entity.type
_entity.pdbx_description
1 polymer ?
#
loop_
_entity_poly.entity_id
_entity_poly.type
_entity_poly.pdbx_seq_one_letter_code
_entity_poly.pdbx_strand_id
1 'polypeptide(L)'
;MRTASIVGWAMAVFVSSVLPVLAQGRQGQQVQLPEGSGKELVQTTCTRCHALSLITNSWGETREGWETLFSSMVAVPKDQAGVIAEYLAKNFPVKPAPPAVLIPGNTNVSIKEWIVPSLGSRPHDPLAAADGSLWWTGQFANVLGRLDPKTGAMKEYPLKRPQSGPHGLVADKAGNIWYTGINQNYIGKLDPKTGDVKEYPMPDPKARGPHTPIFDQKGILWFTLQSGMVGRVIPETGEVKVSSTPSADTYPYGIQVNSKGVPWYVDFRGNRLGSIDPVTMQILEYVLPDPAARPRRIALTPDDVVWYTDYARGYLGRFDPKTGQTREWPSPGGRESQPYGITTVGNIVWYSESAVRPNTLVRFDTSTEKFQTWVIPSGGGVVRNMMATSNGNLVLACSGVNRVALVEVKSNDKSQ
;
A
#
# COMPACT_ATOMS: atom_id res chain seq x y z
N MET A 1 -92.67 -13.65 -16.27
CA MET A 1 -91.77 -14.63 -16.79
C MET A 1 -90.53 -13.91 -17.26
N ARG A 2 -89.48 -13.86 -16.49
CA ARG A 2 -88.17 -13.36 -16.93
C ARG A 2 -87.13 -14.26 -16.28
N THR A 3 -86.46 -15.02 -17.08
CA THR A 3 -85.40 -15.94 -16.76
C THR A 3 -84.13 -15.15 -16.47
N ALA A 4 -83.53 -15.31 -15.31
CA ALA A 4 -82.25 -14.75 -14.94
C ALA A 4 -81.14 -15.78 -15.23
N SER A 5 -80.20 -15.41 -16.08
CA SER A 5 -79.01 -16.19 -16.38
C SER A 5 -77.90 -15.85 -15.34
N ILE A 6 -77.42 -16.87 -14.63
CA ILE A 6 -76.29 -16.75 -13.71
C ILE A 6 -75.00 -16.99 -14.52
N VAL A 7 -74.13 -15.96 -14.65
CA VAL A 7 -72.81 -16.07 -15.23
C VAL A 7 -71.82 -16.33 -14.08
N GLY A 8 -71.30 -17.53 -14.05
CA GLY A 8 -70.26 -17.93 -13.10
C GLY A 8 -68.88 -17.38 -13.52
N TRP A 9 -68.25 -16.68 -12.65
CA TRP A 9 -66.85 -16.25 -12.80
C TRP A 9 -65.93 -17.27 -12.16
N ALA A 10 -65.14 -17.96 -12.98
CA ALA A 10 -64.05 -18.81 -12.54
C ALA A 10 -62.85 -17.95 -12.20
N MET A 11 -62.48 -17.84 -10.95
CA MET A 11 -61.22 -17.23 -10.49
C MET A 11 -60.09 -18.19 -10.76
N ALA A 12 -59.25 -17.90 -11.75
CA ALA A 12 -57.99 -18.58 -11.94
C ALA A 12 -56.94 -18.04 -10.95
N VAL A 13 -56.60 -18.86 -9.96
CA VAL A 13 -55.49 -18.55 -9.04
C VAL A 13 -54.19 -18.82 -9.73
N PHE A 14 -53.50 -17.75 -10.16
CA PHE A 14 -52.12 -17.83 -10.59
C PHE A 14 -51.20 -17.99 -9.37
N VAL A 15 -50.73 -19.21 -9.13
CA VAL A 15 -49.63 -19.48 -8.21
C VAL A 15 -48.35 -19.05 -8.89
N SER A 16 -47.88 -17.84 -8.60
CA SER A 16 -46.55 -17.39 -9.01
C SER A 16 -45.51 -18.12 -8.16
N SER A 17 -44.89 -19.15 -8.73
CA SER A 17 -43.69 -19.78 -8.17
C SER A 17 -42.54 -18.78 -8.24
N VAL A 18 -42.24 -18.09 -7.13
CA VAL A 18 -41.02 -17.31 -6.97
C VAL A 18 -39.88 -18.31 -6.79
N LEU A 19 -39.18 -18.59 -7.88
CA LEU A 19 -37.87 -19.26 -7.80
C LEU A 19 -36.90 -18.32 -7.10
N PRO A 20 -36.15 -18.77 -6.06
CA PRO A 20 -35.12 -17.95 -5.48
C PRO A 20 -34.02 -17.74 -6.56
N VAL A 21 -33.84 -16.51 -6.99
CA VAL A 21 -32.65 -16.11 -7.72
C VAL A 21 -31.47 -16.27 -6.76
N LEU A 22 -30.82 -17.43 -6.84
CA LEU A 22 -29.54 -17.66 -6.22
C LEU A 22 -28.61 -16.56 -6.79
N ALA A 23 -28.22 -15.64 -5.94
CA ALA A 23 -27.17 -14.69 -6.23
C ALA A 23 -25.93 -15.50 -6.66
N GLN A 24 -25.69 -15.58 -7.95
CA GLN A 24 -24.42 -16.02 -8.50
C GLN A 24 -23.40 -14.97 -8.08
N GLY A 25 -22.80 -15.19 -6.89
CA GLY A 25 -21.56 -14.54 -6.52
C GLY A 25 -20.61 -14.79 -7.71
N ARG A 26 -19.97 -13.74 -8.23
CA ARG A 26 -18.88 -13.86 -9.20
C ARG A 26 -17.90 -14.89 -8.64
N GLN A 27 -17.98 -16.12 -9.11
CA GLN A 27 -16.93 -17.11 -8.95
C GLN A 27 -15.73 -16.49 -9.65
N GLY A 28 -14.76 -15.99 -8.87
CA GLY A 28 -13.48 -15.59 -9.39
C GLY A 28 -12.97 -16.78 -10.22
N GLN A 29 -12.65 -16.54 -11.50
CA GLN A 29 -12.06 -17.56 -12.34
C GLN A 29 -10.93 -18.22 -11.56
N GLN A 30 -11.07 -19.52 -11.26
CA GLN A 30 -9.99 -20.27 -10.64
C GLN A 30 -8.81 -20.20 -11.60
N VAL A 31 -7.76 -19.50 -11.17
CA VAL A 31 -6.52 -19.38 -11.94
C VAL A 31 -5.96 -20.79 -12.08
N GLN A 32 -5.99 -21.33 -13.32
CA GLN A 32 -5.40 -22.63 -13.63
C GLN A 32 -3.95 -22.42 -14.06
N LEU A 33 -3.05 -23.19 -13.45
CA LEU A 33 -1.67 -23.24 -13.89
C LEU A 33 -1.56 -24.12 -15.15
N PRO A 34 -0.64 -23.80 -16.10
CA PRO A 34 -0.34 -24.65 -17.25
C PRO A 34 0.04 -26.07 -16.84
N GLU A 35 -0.28 -27.04 -17.68
CA GLU A 35 0.12 -28.43 -17.44
C GLU A 35 1.63 -28.62 -17.56
N GLY A 36 2.20 -29.49 -16.75
CA GLY A 36 3.63 -29.81 -16.79
C GLY A 36 4.21 -30.31 -15.47
N SER A 37 5.41 -30.86 -15.57
CA SER A 37 6.18 -31.27 -14.39
C SER A 37 6.41 -30.07 -13.47
N GLY A 38 6.06 -30.16 -12.19
CA GLY A 38 6.17 -29.09 -11.20
C GLY A 38 4.86 -28.33 -10.93
N LYS A 39 3.79 -28.48 -11.75
CA LYS A 39 2.50 -27.82 -11.54
C LYS A 39 1.96 -28.03 -10.13
N GLU A 40 1.89 -29.28 -9.70
CA GLU A 40 1.36 -29.65 -8.39
C GLU A 40 2.21 -29.10 -7.25
N LEU A 41 3.55 -29.16 -7.39
CA LEU A 41 4.48 -28.57 -6.42
C LEU A 41 4.28 -27.05 -6.29
N VAL A 42 4.16 -26.35 -7.41
CA VAL A 42 3.86 -24.90 -7.40
C VAL A 42 2.51 -24.63 -6.76
N GLN A 43 1.50 -25.38 -7.14
CA GLN A 43 0.15 -25.21 -6.60
C GLN A 43 0.12 -25.42 -5.08
N THR A 44 0.68 -26.52 -4.59
CA THR A 44 0.66 -26.85 -3.14
C THR A 44 1.59 -25.98 -2.31
N THR A 45 2.73 -25.57 -2.85
CA THR A 45 3.71 -24.74 -2.16
C THR A 45 3.28 -23.28 -2.09
N CYS A 46 2.89 -22.69 -3.23
CA CYS A 46 2.66 -21.26 -3.32
C CYS A 46 1.30 -20.80 -2.75
N THR A 47 0.27 -21.68 -2.79
CA THR A 47 -1.06 -21.32 -2.24
C THR A 47 -1.13 -21.29 -0.72
N ARG A 48 -0.07 -21.69 -0.04
CA ARG A 48 0.00 -21.61 1.43
C ARG A 48 -0.14 -20.19 1.98
N CYS A 49 0.31 -19.20 1.20
CA CYS A 49 0.40 -17.82 1.66
C CYS A 49 -0.41 -16.83 0.83
N HIS A 50 -0.65 -17.12 -0.47
CA HIS A 50 -1.33 -16.19 -1.37
C HIS A 50 -1.96 -16.90 -2.55
N ALA A 51 -2.83 -16.18 -3.29
CA ALA A 51 -3.46 -16.70 -4.49
C ALA A 51 -2.46 -16.86 -5.66
N LEU A 52 -2.68 -17.85 -6.52
CA LEU A 52 -1.88 -18.10 -7.72
C LEU A 52 -1.84 -16.92 -8.69
N SER A 53 -2.83 -16.03 -8.61
CA SER A 53 -2.86 -14.80 -9.40
C SER A 53 -1.64 -13.90 -9.21
N LEU A 54 -0.94 -13.98 -8.07
CA LEU A 54 0.31 -13.24 -7.88
C LEU A 54 1.44 -13.79 -8.75
N ILE A 55 1.41 -15.08 -9.10
CA ILE A 55 2.35 -15.71 -10.04
C ILE A 55 1.95 -15.40 -11.47
N THR A 56 0.70 -15.70 -11.84
CA THR A 56 0.24 -15.57 -13.24
C THR A 56 0.18 -14.15 -13.74
N ASN A 57 -0.02 -13.19 -12.84
CA ASN A 57 0.01 -11.75 -13.12
C ASN A 57 1.37 -11.11 -12.85
N SER A 58 2.40 -11.88 -12.48
CA SER A 58 3.75 -11.36 -12.31
C SER A 58 4.39 -10.98 -13.64
N TRP A 59 5.48 -10.23 -13.57
CA TRP A 59 6.33 -9.95 -14.72
C TRP A 59 7.19 -11.15 -15.14
N GLY A 60 7.09 -12.27 -14.40
CA GLY A 60 7.92 -13.45 -14.60
C GLY A 60 9.37 -13.21 -14.20
N GLU A 61 10.16 -14.27 -14.18
CA GLU A 61 11.59 -14.21 -13.87
C GLU A 61 12.36 -15.28 -14.66
N THR A 62 13.70 -15.18 -14.69
CA THR A 62 14.57 -16.27 -15.11
C THR A 62 14.43 -17.44 -14.12
N ARG A 63 15.01 -18.58 -14.46
CA ARG A 63 15.04 -19.74 -13.55
C ARG A 63 15.69 -19.37 -12.20
N GLU A 64 16.85 -18.72 -12.26
CA GLU A 64 17.60 -18.24 -11.07
C GLU A 64 16.85 -17.13 -10.34
N GLY A 65 16.17 -16.24 -11.07
CA GLY A 65 15.33 -15.19 -10.52
C GLY A 65 14.16 -15.76 -9.74
N TRP A 66 13.46 -16.76 -10.29
CA TRP A 66 12.39 -17.47 -9.58
C TRP A 66 12.90 -18.17 -8.32
N GLU A 67 14.05 -18.87 -8.39
CA GLU A 67 14.64 -19.55 -7.24
C GLU A 67 15.02 -18.57 -6.13
N THR A 68 15.63 -17.46 -6.48
CA THR A 68 15.95 -16.37 -5.55
C THR A 68 14.69 -15.78 -4.91
N LEU A 69 13.65 -15.55 -5.72
CA LEU A 69 12.41 -14.94 -5.26
C LEU A 69 11.67 -15.84 -4.28
N PHE A 70 11.38 -17.10 -4.65
CA PHE A 70 10.60 -17.96 -3.78
C PHE A 70 11.39 -18.43 -2.54
N SER A 71 12.72 -18.52 -2.59
CA SER A 71 13.54 -18.84 -1.40
C SER A 71 13.44 -17.73 -0.32
N SER A 72 13.11 -16.51 -0.69
CA SER A 72 12.79 -15.43 0.27
C SER A 72 11.35 -15.54 0.83
N MET A 73 10.50 -16.39 0.26
CA MET A 73 9.08 -16.50 0.61
C MET A 73 8.72 -17.78 1.34
N VAL A 74 9.39 -18.90 1.01
CA VAL A 74 9.07 -20.21 1.53
C VAL A 74 10.29 -21.12 1.54
N ALA A 75 10.45 -21.89 2.63
CA ALA A 75 11.45 -22.96 2.66
C ALA A 75 10.97 -24.13 1.79
N VAL A 76 11.74 -24.45 0.76
CA VAL A 76 11.48 -25.56 -0.17
C VAL A 76 12.65 -26.56 -0.09
N PRO A 77 12.39 -27.88 -0.02
CA PRO A 77 13.45 -28.88 -0.13
C PRO A 77 14.26 -28.71 -1.42
N LYS A 78 15.57 -28.94 -1.35
CA LYS A 78 16.48 -28.70 -2.49
C LYS A 78 16.12 -29.47 -3.77
N ASP A 79 15.64 -30.70 -3.63
CA ASP A 79 15.19 -31.55 -4.71
C ASP A 79 13.92 -31.00 -5.42
N GLN A 80 13.08 -30.29 -4.70
CA GLN A 80 11.86 -29.67 -5.23
C GLN A 80 12.10 -28.26 -5.79
N ALA A 81 13.06 -27.52 -5.22
CA ALA A 81 13.35 -26.14 -5.62
C ALA A 81 13.70 -26.04 -7.11
N GLY A 82 14.54 -26.93 -7.63
CA GLY A 82 14.90 -26.97 -9.04
C GLY A 82 13.70 -27.23 -9.96
N VAL A 83 12.80 -28.15 -9.57
CA VAL A 83 11.58 -28.48 -10.33
C VAL A 83 10.60 -27.29 -10.36
N ILE A 84 10.43 -26.62 -9.23
CA ILE A 84 9.59 -25.41 -9.11
C ILE A 84 10.16 -24.29 -9.98
N ALA A 85 11.47 -24.01 -9.89
CA ALA A 85 12.13 -22.94 -10.64
C ALA A 85 12.03 -23.17 -12.16
N GLU A 86 12.25 -24.41 -12.62
CA GLU A 86 12.14 -24.79 -14.03
C GLU A 86 10.70 -24.63 -14.54
N TYR A 87 9.72 -25.10 -13.78
CA TYR A 87 8.30 -24.96 -14.14
C TYR A 87 7.90 -23.48 -14.24
N LEU A 88 8.30 -22.67 -13.26
CA LEU A 88 7.96 -21.24 -13.23
C LEU A 88 8.64 -20.49 -14.38
N ALA A 89 9.92 -20.75 -14.65
CA ALA A 89 10.64 -20.08 -15.74
C ALA A 89 10.07 -20.44 -17.12
N LYS A 90 9.65 -21.68 -17.30
CA LYS A 90 9.04 -22.15 -18.54
C LYS A 90 7.67 -21.51 -18.80
N ASN A 91 6.81 -21.47 -17.77
CA ASN A 91 5.41 -21.06 -17.92
C ASN A 91 5.17 -19.57 -17.63
N PHE A 92 6.07 -18.94 -16.88
CA PHE A 92 6.03 -17.52 -16.51
C PHE A 92 7.42 -16.89 -16.70
N PRO A 93 7.91 -16.87 -17.95
CA PRO A 93 9.21 -16.25 -18.27
C PRO A 93 9.16 -14.74 -18.07
N VAL A 94 10.34 -14.13 -18.01
CA VAL A 94 10.46 -12.66 -17.92
C VAL A 94 9.67 -12.01 -19.05
N LYS A 95 8.73 -11.14 -18.70
CA LYS A 95 7.99 -10.30 -19.64
C LYS A 95 8.73 -8.98 -19.87
N PRO A 96 8.64 -8.38 -21.05
CA PRO A 96 9.14 -7.04 -21.26
C PRO A 96 8.53 -6.08 -20.23
N ALA A 97 9.39 -5.37 -19.51
CA ALA A 97 9.00 -4.33 -18.58
C ALA A 97 9.67 -3.01 -19.00
N PRO A 98 9.11 -1.85 -18.67
CA PRO A 98 9.78 -0.59 -18.88
C PRO A 98 11.17 -0.62 -18.21
N PRO A 99 12.25 -0.24 -18.92
CA PRO A 99 13.57 -0.18 -18.31
C PRO A 99 13.66 0.95 -17.29
N ALA A 100 14.55 0.79 -16.31
CA ALA A 100 14.91 1.88 -15.42
C ALA A 100 15.55 3.02 -16.21
N VAL A 101 15.06 4.24 -16.00
CA VAL A 101 15.66 5.46 -16.58
C VAL A 101 16.54 6.11 -15.52
N LEU A 102 17.84 6.21 -15.80
CA LEU A 102 18.82 6.79 -14.87
C LEU A 102 19.11 8.24 -15.25
N ILE A 103 18.78 9.15 -14.34
CA ILE A 103 19.03 10.58 -14.47
C ILE A 103 20.09 10.96 -13.42
N PRO A 104 21.30 11.34 -13.84
CA PRO A 104 22.37 11.77 -12.93
C PRO A 104 22.07 13.14 -12.31
N GLY A 105 22.81 13.48 -11.26
CA GLY A 105 22.76 14.80 -10.62
C GLY A 105 23.74 14.92 -9.46
N ASN A 106 23.57 15.95 -8.63
CA ASN A 106 24.53 16.31 -7.58
C ASN A 106 24.28 15.59 -6.23
N THR A 107 23.16 14.90 -6.08
CA THR A 107 22.86 14.14 -4.86
C THR A 107 23.42 12.74 -4.99
N ASN A 108 24.17 12.29 -4.00
CA ASN A 108 24.64 10.91 -3.89
C ASN A 108 23.73 10.12 -2.95
N VAL A 109 23.41 8.89 -3.35
CA VAL A 109 22.56 7.98 -2.59
C VAL A 109 23.30 6.66 -2.37
N SER A 110 23.28 6.19 -1.13
CA SER A 110 23.72 4.84 -0.77
C SER A 110 22.52 4.05 -0.25
N ILE A 111 22.24 2.89 -0.84
CA ILE A 111 21.07 2.06 -0.46
C ILE A 111 21.60 0.78 0.19
N LYS A 112 21.28 0.60 1.47
CA LYS A 112 21.56 -0.62 2.21
C LYS A 112 20.25 -1.38 2.45
N GLU A 113 20.24 -2.66 2.08
CA GLU A 113 19.06 -3.51 2.18
C GLU A 113 19.28 -4.66 3.15
N TRP A 114 18.23 -5.07 3.86
CA TRP A 114 18.21 -6.23 4.76
C TRP A 114 17.04 -7.14 4.41
N ILE A 115 17.29 -8.44 4.30
CA ILE A 115 16.23 -9.45 4.21
C ILE A 115 15.57 -9.55 5.58
N VAL A 116 14.24 -9.45 5.63
CA VAL A 116 13.51 -9.61 6.89
C VAL A 116 13.43 -11.09 7.30
N PRO A 117 13.39 -11.42 8.62
CA PRO A 117 13.54 -12.79 9.09
C PRO A 117 12.45 -13.75 8.62
N SER A 118 11.18 -13.34 8.72
CA SER A 118 10.06 -14.19 8.29
C SER A 118 10.00 -14.29 6.78
N LEU A 119 10.07 -15.51 6.27
CA LEU A 119 9.92 -15.78 4.84
C LEU A 119 8.52 -15.35 4.36
N GLY A 120 8.46 -14.75 3.18
CA GLY A 120 7.21 -14.29 2.59
C GLY A 120 6.50 -13.20 3.38
N SER A 121 7.21 -12.51 4.26
CA SER A 121 6.67 -11.48 5.15
C SER A 121 5.97 -10.35 4.39
N ARG A 122 6.44 -10.04 3.17
CA ARG A 122 5.92 -8.93 2.35
C ARG A 122 5.93 -7.61 3.12
N PRO A 123 7.11 -7.05 3.43
CA PRO A 123 7.21 -5.74 4.06
C PRO A 123 6.36 -4.72 3.29
N HIS A 124 5.41 -4.07 3.97
CA HIS A 124 4.45 -3.21 3.27
C HIS A 124 4.70 -1.72 3.51
N ASP A 125 4.56 -1.26 4.74
CA ASP A 125 4.88 0.11 5.10
C ASP A 125 6.11 0.14 6.03
N PRO A 126 7.07 1.04 5.80
CA PRO A 126 8.22 1.26 6.69
C PRO A 126 7.93 2.40 7.67
N LEU A 127 8.67 2.43 8.77
CA LEU A 127 8.67 3.52 9.75
C LEU A 127 10.09 3.78 10.25
N ALA A 128 10.50 5.04 10.30
CA ALA A 128 11.68 5.50 11.01
C ALA A 128 11.25 5.99 12.39
N ALA A 129 11.61 5.27 13.44
CA ALA A 129 11.26 5.63 14.80
C ALA A 129 12.25 6.67 15.39
N ALA A 130 11.81 7.41 16.40
CA ALA A 130 12.61 8.47 17.02
C ALA A 130 13.91 7.95 17.71
N ASP A 131 13.93 6.67 18.12
CA ASP A 131 15.10 6.00 18.69
C ASP A 131 16.14 5.56 17.62
N GLY A 132 15.87 5.86 16.35
CA GLY A 132 16.71 5.49 15.22
C GLY A 132 16.48 4.07 14.71
N SER A 133 15.59 3.29 15.33
CA SER A 133 15.22 2.00 14.81
C SER A 133 14.30 2.14 13.59
N LEU A 134 14.36 1.17 12.69
CA LEU A 134 13.50 1.07 11.53
C LEU A 134 12.46 -0.03 11.79
N TRP A 135 11.23 0.23 11.39
CA TRP A 135 10.15 -0.74 11.55
C TRP A 135 9.50 -1.06 10.22
N TRP A 136 8.83 -2.20 10.16
CA TRP A 136 8.01 -2.58 9.00
C TRP A 136 6.79 -3.39 9.43
N THR A 137 5.77 -3.33 8.61
CA THR A 137 4.65 -4.27 8.68
C THR A 137 4.96 -5.49 7.82
N GLY A 138 4.99 -6.69 8.41
CA GLY A 138 5.08 -7.96 7.69
C GLY A 138 3.69 -8.48 7.37
N GLN A 139 3.10 -7.96 6.29
CA GLN A 139 1.68 -8.12 5.99
C GLN A 139 1.22 -9.57 5.91
N PHE A 140 2.00 -10.44 5.24
CA PHE A 140 1.64 -11.84 5.08
C PHE A 140 2.12 -12.73 6.23
N ALA A 141 3.23 -12.38 6.87
CA ALA A 141 3.71 -13.09 8.05
C ALA A 141 2.94 -12.73 9.33
N ASN A 142 2.05 -11.72 9.27
CA ASN A 142 1.27 -11.27 10.42
C ASN A 142 2.14 -10.79 11.60
N VAL A 143 3.20 -10.02 11.29
CA VAL A 143 4.19 -9.51 12.26
C VAL A 143 4.39 -8.01 12.11
N LEU A 144 4.84 -7.36 13.18
CA LEU A 144 5.54 -6.07 13.12
C LEU A 144 7.02 -6.35 13.34
N GLY A 145 7.88 -5.78 12.50
CA GLY A 145 9.32 -5.99 12.61
C GLY A 145 10.05 -4.71 13.00
N ARG A 146 11.15 -4.86 13.76
CA ARG A 146 12.07 -3.81 14.18
C ARG A 146 13.49 -4.17 13.77
N LEU A 147 14.20 -3.22 13.18
CA LEU A 147 15.60 -3.31 12.76
C LEU A 147 16.42 -2.23 13.47
N ASP A 148 17.54 -2.59 14.05
CA ASP A 148 18.60 -1.66 14.38
C ASP A 148 19.51 -1.50 13.14
N PRO A 149 19.51 -0.36 12.45
CA PRO A 149 20.29 -0.22 11.21
C PRO A 149 21.81 -0.17 11.45
N LYS A 150 22.26 0.10 12.68
CA LYS A 150 23.68 0.14 13.05
C LYS A 150 24.27 -1.26 13.14
N THR A 151 23.56 -2.16 13.80
CA THR A 151 24.01 -3.54 14.05
C THR A 151 23.45 -4.53 13.04
N GLY A 152 22.33 -4.21 12.39
CA GLY A 152 21.56 -5.14 11.55
C GLY A 152 20.69 -6.11 12.35
N ALA A 153 20.64 -5.99 13.68
CA ALA A 153 19.82 -6.83 14.54
C ALA A 153 18.33 -6.59 14.28
N MET A 154 17.57 -7.69 14.15
CA MET A 154 16.14 -7.64 13.90
C MET A 154 15.37 -8.37 14.98
N LYS A 155 14.16 -7.86 15.27
CA LYS A 155 13.18 -8.50 16.13
C LYS A 155 11.82 -8.42 15.47
N GLU A 156 11.08 -9.51 15.47
CA GLU A 156 9.69 -9.55 15.02
C GLU A 156 8.74 -9.75 16.20
N TYR A 157 7.58 -9.11 16.12
CA TYR A 157 6.49 -9.16 17.09
C TYR A 157 5.29 -9.82 16.39
N PRO A 158 5.08 -11.14 16.58
CA PRO A 158 3.93 -11.83 16.02
C PRO A 158 2.63 -11.28 16.61
N LEU A 159 1.64 -11.00 15.75
CA LEU A 159 0.35 -10.52 16.16
C LEU A 159 -0.53 -11.70 16.62
N LYS A 160 -1.13 -11.56 17.81
CA LYS A 160 -1.96 -12.61 18.43
C LYS A 160 -3.22 -12.90 17.61
N ARG A 161 -3.85 -11.86 17.01
CA ARG A 161 -4.99 -12.03 16.13
C ARG A 161 -4.51 -12.59 14.79
N PRO A 162 -4.95 -13.79 14.37
CA PRO A 162 -4.49 -14.38 13.12
C PRO A 162 -4.99 -13.58 11.92
N GLN A 163 -4.23 -13.60 10.83
CA GLN A 163 -4.59 -12.98 9.56
C GLN A 163 -4.96 -11.50 9.66
N SER A 164 -4.39 -10.76 10.61
CA SER A 164 -4.61 -9.31 10.76
C SER A 164 -4.19 -8.54 9.51
N GLY A 165 -3.16 -9.01 8.81
CA GLY A 165 -2.60 -8.35 7.65
C GLY A 165 -2.10 -6.95 7.98
N PRO A 166 -1.14 -6.76 8.92
CA PRO A 166 -0.67 -5.44 9.30
C PRO A 166 -0.21 -4.68 8.06
N HIS A 167 -0.72 -3.45 7.87
CA HIS A 167 -0.53 -2.72 6.62
C HIS A 167 0.22 -1.40 6.82
N GLY A 168 -0.44 -0.35 7.29
CA GLY A 168 0.20 0.91 7.63
C GLY A 168 0.68 0.93 9.08
N LEU A 169 1.76 1.70 9.39
CA LEU A 169 2.22 1.87 10.76
C LEU A 169 2.79 3.27 11.00
N VAL A 170 2.65 3.73 12.23
CA VAL A 170 3.23 4.99 12.76
C VAL A 170 3.60 4.81 14.23
N ALA A 171 4.51 5.66 14.75
CA ALA A 171 4.83 5.70 16.18
C ALA A 171 4.14 6.88 16.88
N ASP A 172 3.70 6.66 18.11
CA ASP A 172 3.30 7.76 18.99
C ASP A 172 4.52 8.39 19.71
N LYS A 173 4.31 9.49 20.42
CA LYS A 173 5.39 10.20 21.17
C LYS A 173 6.00 9.35 22.28
N ALA A 174 5.30 8.34 22.78
CA ALA A 174 5.79 7.41 23.80
C ALA A 174 6.59 6.23 23.20
N GLY A 175 6.66 6.13 21.87
CA GLY A 175 7.36 5.08 21.13
C GLY A 175 6.54 3.81 20.92
N ASN A 176 5.23 3.81 21.20
CA ASN A 176 4.37 2.70 20.82
C ASN A 176 4.15 2.71 19.30
N ILE A 177 4.00 1.53 18.73
CA ILE A 177 3.77 1.35 17.29
C ILE A 177 2.28 1.11 17.03
N TRP A 178 1.67 2.04 16.34
CA TRP A 178 0.30 1.95 15.90
C TRP A 178 0.24 1.43 14.47
N TYR A 179 -0.68 0.51 14.18
CA TYR A 179 -0.79 -0.13 12.88
C TYR A 179 -2.24 -0.42 12.50
N THR A 180 -2.48 -0.62 11.22
CA THR A 180 -3.79 -1.02 10.71
C THR A 180 -3.82 -2.54 10.51
N GLY A 181 -4.80 -3.22 11.11
CA GLY A 181 -5.14 -4.62 10.86
C GLY A 181 -6.15 -4.71 9.73
N ILE A 182 -5.67 -4.59 8.48
CA ILE A 182 -6.50 -4.33 7.30
C ILE A 182 -7.54 -5.42 7.05
N ASN A 183 -7.21 -6.69 7.31
CA ASN A 183 -8.11 -7.82 7.06
C ASN A 183 -9.11 -8.04 8.19
N GLN A 184 -8.82 -7.55 9.40
CA GLN A 184 -9.62 -7.77 10.61
C GLN A 184 -10.29 -6.49 11.14
N ASN A 185 -10.20 -5.38 10.38
CA ASN A 185 -10.91 -4.12 10.61
C ASN A 185 -10.68 -3.53 12.01
N TYR A 186 -9.42 -3.31 12.39
CA TYR A 186 -9.06 -2.65 13.65
C TYR A 186 -7.78 -1.81 13.50
N ILE A 187 -7.58 -0.90 14.44
CA ILE A 187 -6.29 -0.25 14.67
C ILE A 187 -5.64 -0.93 15.86
N GLY A 188 -4.37 -1.35 15.72
CA GLY A 188 -3.59 -1.93 16.81
C GLY A 188 -2.57 -0.97 17.35
N LYS A 189 -2.30 -1.05 18.66
CA LYS A 189 -1.22 -0.35 19.35
C LYS A 189 -0.32 -1.37 20.03
N LEU A 190 0.91 -1.53 19.56
CA LEU A 190 1.94 -2.37 20.15
C LEU A 190 2.81 -1.56 21.11
N ASP A 191 3.00 -2.04 22.33
CA ASP A 191 4.09 -1.60 23.20
C ASP A 191 5.36 -2.42 22.87
N PRO A 192 6.42 -1.80 22.32
CA PRO A 192 7.64 -2.52 21.97
C PRO A 192 8.41 -3.12 23.15
N LYS A 193 8.18 -2.63 24.37
CA LYS A 193 8.86 -3.07 25.58
C LYS A 193 8.29 -4.39 26.09
N THR A 194 6.96 -4.48 26.13
CA THR A 194 6.25 -5.68 26.65
C THR A 194 5.85 -6.64 25.54
N GLY A 195 5.64 -6.14 24.32
CA GLY A 195 5.04 -6.89 23.20
C GLY A 195 3.53 -6.96 23.25
N ASP A 196 2.89 -6.25 24.18
CA ASP A 196 1.43 -6.23 24.31
C ASP A 196 0.80 -5.39 23.21
N VAL A 197 -0.36 -5.86 22.74
CA VAL A 197 -1.15 -5.18 21.72
C VAL A 197 -2.51 -4.84 22.29
N LYS A 198 -2.88 -3.55 22.21
CA LYS A 198 -4.24 -3.07 22.42
C LYS A 198 -4.90 -2.85 21.05
N GLU A 199 -6.13 -3.35 20.88
CA GLU A 199 -6.89 -3.24 19.64
C GLU A 199 -8.06 -2.26 19.79
N TYR A 200 -8.32 -1.50 18.73
CA TYR A 200 -9.42 -0.54 18.60
C TYR A 200 -10.25 -0.96 17.39
N PRO A 201 -11.32 -1.73 17.57
CA PRO A 201 -12.15 -2.22 16.47
C PRO A 201 -12.89 -1.07 15.78
N MET A 202 -13.20 -1.25 14.50
CA MET A 202 -14.05 -0.28 13.80
C MET A 202 -15.46 -0.29 14.39
N PRO A 203 -16.06 0.92 14.60
CA PRO A 203 -17.38 1.04 15.25
C PRO A 203 -18.54 0.69 14.31
N ASP A 204 -18.33 0.66 13.00
CA ASP A 204 -19.32 0.35 11.98
C ASP A 204 -18.86 -0.88 11.15
N PRO A 205 -19.72 -1.90 10.96
CA PRO A 205 -19.42 -3.06 10.13
C PRO A 205 -19.10 -2.72 8.66
N LYS A 206 -19.52 -1.55 8.16
CA LYS A 206 -19.19 -1.04 6.83
C LYS A 206 -17.77 -0.45 6.76
N ALA A 207 -17.22 -0.05 7.90
CA ALA A 207 -15.86 0.49 7.99
C ALA A 207 -14.83 -0.64 7.87
N ARG A 208 -14.38 -0.92 6.65
CA ARG A 208 -13.50 -2.05 6.34
C ARG A 208 -12.22 -1.61 5.66
N GLY A 209 -11.18 -2.41 5.86
CA GLY A 209 -9.89 -2.22 5.23
C GLY A 209 -9.17 -0.95 5.72
N PRO A 210 -8.94 -0.76 7.05
CA PRO A 210 -8.12 0.35 7.53
C PRO A 210 -6.73 0.24 6.92
N HIS A 211 -6.26 1.36 6.31
CA HIS A 211 -5.14 1.28 5.38
C HIS A 211 -3.91 2.07 5.86
N THR A 212 -3.91 3.37 5.74
CA THR A 212 -2.76 4.22 6.09
C THR A 212 -3.09 5.05 7.33
N PRO A 213 -2.35 4.93 8.44
CA PRO A 213 -2.51 5.75 9.62
C PRO A 213 -1.50 6.91 9.63
N ILE A 214 -1.86 8.02 10.28
CA ILE A 214 -0.99 9.17 10.54
C ILE A 214 -1.44 9.91 11.80
N PHE A 215 -0.51 10.38 12.64
CA PHE A 215 -0.83 11.26 13.75
C PHE A 215 -0.87 12.71 13.30
N ASP A 216 -1.81 13.47 13.84
CA ASP A 216 -1.74 14.91 13.80
C ASP A 216 -0.88 15.47 14.95
N GLN A 217 -0.69 16.81 14.97
CA GLN A 217 0.13 17.48 15.97
C GLN A 217 -0.48 17.42 17.38
N LYS A 218 -1.80 17.17 17.49
CA LYS A 218 -2.53 16.99 18.76
C LYS A 218 -2.46 15.56 19.29
N GLY A 219 -1.91 14.62 18.50
CA GLY A 219 -1.80 13.22 18.86
C GLY A 219 -3.05 12.40 18.53
N ILE A 220 -3.96 12.91 17.70
CA ILE A 220 -5.09 12.15 17.19
C ILE A 220 -4.59 11.30 16.00
N LEU A 221 -4.89 10.01 16.00
CA LEU A 221 -4.56 9.11 14.92
C LEU A 221 -5.64 9.14 13.85
N TRP A 222 -5.30 9.61 12.68
CA TRP A 222 -6.15 9.59 11.49
C TRP A 222 -5.82 8.38 10.61
N PHE A 223 -6.79 7.84 9.90
CA PHE A 223 -6.57 6.72 8.99
C PHE A 223 -7.59 6.68 7.85
N THR A 224 -7.20 6.08 6.75
CA THR A 224 -8.07 5.79 5.61
C THR A 224 -8.65 4.38 5.73
N LEU A 225 -9.83 4.18 5.13
CA LEU A 225 -10.47 2.86 4.98
C LEU A 225 -10.82 2.62 3.50
N GLN A 226 -10.43 1.48 3.00
CA GLN A 226 -10.66 1.11 1.60
C GLN A 226 -12.14 0.93 1.23
N SER A 227 -13.02 0.96 2.20
CA SER A 227 -14.49 0.91 2.04
C SER A 227 -15.14 2.26 1.78
N GLY A 228 -14.39 3.30 1.36
CA GLY A 228 -14.93 4.63 1.10
C GLY A 228 -15.15 5.46 2.36
N MET A 229 -14.28 5.29 3.36
CA MET A 229 -14.36 6.00 4.62
C MET A 229 -12.99 6.54 5.06
N VAL A 230 -13.02 7.48 5.99
CA VAL A 230 -11.88 7.92 6.78
C VAL A 230 -12.23 7.80 8.25
N GLY A 231 -11.22 7.66 9.10
CA GLY A 231 -11.46 7.53 10.53
C GLY A 231 -10.41 8.23 11.38
N ARG A 232 -10.72 8.36 12.67
CA ARG A 232 -9.77 8.79 13.69
C ARG A 232 -9.90 7.97 14.96
N VAL A 233 -8.78 7.80 15.66
CA VAL A 233 -8.75 7.30 17.05
C VAL A 233 -8.24 8.42 17.94
N ILE A 234 -8.90 8.65 19.06
CA ILE A 234 -8.40 9.51 20.15
C ILE A 234 -7.69 8.58 21.15
N PRO A 235 -6.34 8.56 21.20
CA PRO A 235 -5.60 7.58 21.99
C PRO A 235 -5.89 7.61 23.49
N GLU A 236 -6.18 8.79 24.02
CA GLU A 236 -6.45 9.04 25.45
C GLU A 236 -7.75 8.38 25.91
N THR A 237 -8.80 8.44 25.10
CA THR A 237 -10.11 7.86 25.42
C THR A 237 -10.34 6.48 24.81
N GLY A 238 -9.64 6.19 23.72
CA GLY A 238 -9.86 5.02 22.88
C GLY A 238 -11.06 5.16 21.94
N GLU A 239 -11.64 6.35 21.84
CA GLU A 239 -12.76 6.61 20.94
C GLU A 239 -12.36 6.48 19.48
N VAL A 240 -13.11 5.68 18.70
CA VAL A 240 -12.95 5.54 17.26
C VAL A 240 -14.16 6.15 16.56
N LYS A 241 -13.91 7.08 15.66
CA LYS A 241 -14.93 7.67 14.77
C LYS A 241 -14.59 7.44 13.31
N VAL A 242 -15.62 7.23 12.48
CA VAL A 242 -15.49 7.08 11.03
C VAL A 242 -16.48 7.99 10.31
N SER A 243 -16.14 8.41 9.10
CA SER A 243 -16.99 9.23 8.23
C SER A 243 -16.89 8.72 6.81
N SER A 244 -18.03 8.60 6.11
CA SER A 244 -18.04 8.23 4.70
C SER A 244 -17.58 9.40 3.84
N THR A 245 -16.88 9.10 2.75
CA THR A 245 -16.55 10.09 1.72
C THR A 245 -17.82 10.57 1.00
N PRO A 246 -17.88 11.82 0.54
CA PRO A 246 -19.04 12.36 -0.17
C PRO A 246 -19.36 11.61 -1.47
N SER A 247 -18.34 11.26 -2.24
CA SER A 247 -18.51 10.49 -3.47
C SER A 247 -18.70 9.01 -3.20
N ALA A 248 -19.51 8.35 -4.01
CA ALA A 248 -19.65 6.90 -4.00
C ALA A 248 -18.42 6.19 -4.61
N ASP A 249 -18.28 4.91 -4.31
CA ASP A 249 -17.25 4.02 -4.87
C ASP A 249 -15.81 4.51 -4.74
N THR A 250 -15.51 5.28 -3.69
CA THR A 250 -14.17 5.76 -3.38
C THR A 250 -13.31 4.69 -2.70
N TYR A 251 -12.01 4.88 -2.77
CA TYR A 251 -11.02 3.99 -2.18
C TYR A 251 -9.92 4.82 -1.51
N PRO A 252 -10.20 5.47 -0.37
CA PRO A 252 -9.22 6.26 0.36
C PRO A 252 -7.97 5.45 0.67
N TYR A 253 -6.80 5.97 0.28
CA TYR A 253 -5.55 5.21 0.29
C TYR A 253 -4.46 5.89 1.13
N GLY A 254 -3.60 6.71 0.53
CA GLY A 254 -2.62 7.51 1.27
C GLY A 254 -3.26 8.65 2.04
N ILE A 255 -2.72 8.99 3.21
CA ILE A 255 -3.15 10.12 4.03
C ILE A 255 -1.93 10.82 4.64
N GLN A 256 -1.98 12.15 4.73
CA GLN A 256 -1.01 13.01 5.41
C GLN A 256 -1.73 14.13 6.13
N VAL A 257 -1.06 14.74 7.13
CA VAL A 257 -1.61 15.87 7.90
C VAL A 257 -0.76 17.10 7.64
N ASN A 258 -1.40 18.22 7.27
CA ASN A 258 -0.69 19.47 7.01
C ASN A 258 -0.28 20.20 8.29
N SER A 259 0.42 21.34 8.16
CA SER A 259 0.92 22.13 9.28
C SER A 259 -0.18 22.65 10.21
N LYS A 260 -1.42 22.73 9.73
CA LYS A 260 -2.60 23.22 10.48
C LYS A 260 -3.40 22.09 11.12
N GLY A 261 -2.95 20.83 11.03
CA GLY A 261 -3.64 19.67 11.58
C GLY A 261 -4.78 19.17 10.72
N VAL A 262 -4.87 19.57 9.45
CA VAL A 262 -5.89 19.11 8.50
C VAL A 262 -5.37 17.88 7.79
N PRO A 263 -6.06 16.72 7.92
CA PRO A 263 -5.71 15.51 7.17
C PRO A 263 -6.12 15.65 5.70
N TRP A 264 -5.23 15.17 4.81
CA TRP A 264 -5.42 15.09 3.38
C TRP A 264 -5.27 13.64 2.93
N TYR A 265 -6.16 13.14 2.08
CA TYR A 265 -6.08 11.79 1.53
C TYR A 265 -6.22 11.78 0.01
N VAL A 266 -5.85 10.67 -0.60
CA VAL A 266 -6.04 10.39 -2.02
C VAL A 266 -7.09 9.30 -2.22
N ASP A 267 -7.91 9.42 -3.27
CA ASP A 267 -8.85 8.38 -3.71
C ASP A 267 -8.23 7.58 -4.86
N PHE A 268 -7.78 6.37 -4.56
CA PHE A 268 -7.10 5.51 -5.56
C PHE A 268 -8.06 4.91 -6.61
N ARG A 269 -9.36 4.89 -6.36
CA ARG A 269 -10.35 4.42 -7.33
C ARG A 269 -10.84 5.54 -8.24
N GLY A 270 -10.78 6.77 -7.76
CA GLY A 270 -11.16 7.97 -8.49
C GLY A 270 -9.99 8.93 -8.70
N ASN A 271 -10.27 10.02 -9.40
CA ASN A 271 -9.34 11.11 -9.65
C ASN A 271 -9.54 12.25 -8.64
N ARG A 272 -9.43 11.93 -7.31
CA ARG A 272 -9.76 12.89 -6.26
C ARG A 272 -8.70 12.95 -5.17
N LEU A 273 -8.62 14.12 -4.56
CA LEU A 273 -8.02 14.35 -3.25
C LEU A 273 -9.15 14.71 -2.29
N GLY A 274 -8.97 14.45 -1.00
CA GLY A 274 -9.91 14.90 0.02
C GLY A 274 -9.18 15.54 1.19
N SER A 275 -9.78 16.60 1.77
CA SER A 275 -9.38 17.16 3.06
C SER A 275 -10.47 16.93 4.09
N ILE A 276 -10.07 16.73 5.35
CA ILE A 276 -10.96 16.39 6.45
C ILE A 276 -10.91 17.52 7.47
N ASP A 277 -12.03 18.12 7.79
CA ASP A 277 -12.12 19.05 8.92
C ASP A 277 -11.82 18.27 10.22
N PRO A 278 -10.79 18.64 10.99
CA PRO A 278 -10.34 17.85 12.12
C PRO A 278 -11.30 17.89 13.33
N VAL A 279 -12.28 18.82 13.34
CA VAL A 279 -13.26 18.97 14.42
C VAL A 279 -14.54 18.21 14.06
N THR A 280 -15.12 18.54 12.90
CA THR A 280 -16.44 18.01 12.48
C THR A 280 -16.36 16.69 11.72
N MET A 281 -15.20 16.34 11.18
CA MET A 281 -14.98 15.23 10.23
C MET A 281 -15.70 15.42 8.90
N GLN A 282 -16.14 16.62 8.56
CA GLN A 282 -16.63 16.93 7.21
C GLN A 282 -15.49 16.82 6.20
N ILE A 283 -15.82 16.30 5.02
CA ILE A 283 -14.85 16.05 3.96
C ILE A 283 -15.16 16.97 2.78
N LEU A 284 -14.11 17.64 2.28
CA LEU A 284 -14.12 18.35 1.00
C LEU A 284 -13.32 17.53 -0.01
N GLU A 285 -13.91 17.29 -1.17
CA GLU A 285 -13.24 16.59 -2.28
C GLU A 285 -12.83 17.56 -3.39
N TYR A 286 -11.66 17.30 -3.96
CA TYR A 286 -11.05 18.07 -5.04
C TYR A 286 -10.82 17.14 -6.22
N VAL A 287 -11.53 17.40 -7.33
CA VAL A 287 -11.41 16.58 -8.54
C VAL A 287 -10.16 16.99 -9.30
N LEU A 288 -9.30 16.04 -9.60
CA LEU A 288 -8.12 16.26 -10.45
C LEU A 288 -8.55 16.43 -11.92
N PRO A 289 -7.81 17.23 -12.71
CA PRO A 289 -8.22 17.57 -14.08
C PRO A 289 -8.38 16.36 -15.00
N ASP A 290 -7.51 15.36 -14.89
CA ASP A 290 -7.58 14.17 -15.74
C ASP A 290 -8.45 13.10 -15.09
N PRO A 291 -9.53 12.64 -15.74
CA PRO A 291 -10.44 11.62 -15.20
C PRO A 291 -9.77 10.22 -15.08
N ALA A 292 -8.65 9.99 -15.78
CA ALA A 292 -7.89 8.74 -15.67
C ALA A 292 -6.87 8.76 -14.54
N ALA A 293 -6.67 9.89 -13.85
CA ALA A 293 -5.76 9.98 -12.71
C ALA A 293 -6.20 9.00 -11.60
N ARG A 294 -5.22 8.33 -11.00
CA ARG A 294 -5.41 7.41 -9.86
C ARG A 294 -4.33 7.70 -8.82
N PRO A 295 -4.50 8.78 -8.04
CA PRO A 295 -3.55 9.14 -7.00
C PRO A 295 -3.53 8.04 -5.94
N ARG A 296 -2.31 7.53 -5.61
CA ARG A 296 -2.17 6.36 -4.74
C ARG A 296 -1.56 6.68 -3.39
N ARG A 297 -0.45 7.39 -3.36
CA ARG A 297 0.19 7.86 -2.13
C ARG A 297 0.33 9.38 -2.18
N ILE A 298 0.50 9.98 -1.02
CA ILE A 298 0.47 11.42 -0.80
C ILE A 298 1.62 11.85 0.12
N ALA A 299 2.20 13.00 -0.15
CA ALA A 299 3.16 13.68 0.70
C ALA A 299 2.88 15.19 0.72
N LEU A 300 3.39 15.89 1.71
CA LEU A 300 3.23 17.34 1.84
C LEU A 300 4.62 18.00 1.95
N THR A 301 4.81 19.08 1.22
CA THR A 301 5.96 19.97 1.43
C THR A 301 5.68 20.95 2.59
N PRO A 302 6.71 21.62 3.17
CA PRO A 302 6.54 22.50 4.33
C PRO A 302 5.59 23.69 4.13
N ASP A 303 5.28 24.05 2.87
CA ASP A 303 4.33 25.08 2.49
C ASP A 303 2.88 24.58 2.37
N ASP A 304 2.62 23.34 2.81
CA ASP A 304 1.34 22.61 2.77
C ASP A 304 0.85 22.24 1.35
N VAL A 305 1.72 22.26 0.36
CA VAL A 305 1.40 21.79 -0.98
C VAL A 305 1.32 20.27 -0.99
N VAL A 306 0.26 19.76 -1.59
CA VAL A 306 -0.01 18.32 -1.70
C VAL A 306 0.69 17.76 -2.93
N TRP A 307 1.48 16.70 -2.72
CA TRP A 307 2.12 15.91 -3.77
C TRP A 307 1.56 14.51 -3.78
N TYR A 308 1.32 13.95 -4.96
CA TYR A 308 0.78 12.60 -5.11
C TYR A 308 1.43 11.84 -6.25
N THR A 309 1.48 10.52 -6.12
CA THR A 309 1.88 9.62 -7.18
C THR A 309 0.66 9.16 -7.97
N ASP A 310 0.60 9.50 -9.25
CA ASP A 310 -0.44 8.98 -10.16
C ASP A 310 0.00 7.64 -10.72
N TYR A 311 -0.43 6.59 -10.05
CA TYR A 311 -0.05 5.21 -10.33
C TYR A 311 -0.49 4.73 -11.72
N ALA A 312 -1.65 5.18 -12.19
CA ALA A 312 -2.22 4.69 -13.44
C ALA A 312 -1.63 5.36 -14.68
N ARG A 313 -1.22 6.62 -14.57
CA ARG A 313 -0.73 7.38 -15.72
C ARG A 313 0.78 7.59 -15.73
N GLY A 314 1.49 7.24 -14.64
CA GLY A 314 2.94 7.44 -14.53
C GLY A 314 3.33 8.90 -14.35
N TYR A 315 2.65 9.63 -13.45
CA TYR A 315 2.93 11.03 -13.17
C TYR A 315 3.24 11.28 -11.69
N LEU A 316 4.04 12.30 -11.43
CA LEU A 316 4.10 13.00 -10.16
C LEU A 316 3.15 14.20 -10.25
N GLY A 317 2.17 14.27 -9.36
CA GLY A 317 1.21 15.36 -9.32
C GLY A 317 1.40 16.29 -8.12
N ARG A 318 1.06 17.55 -8.30
CA ARG A 318 1.05 18.62 -7.31
C ARG A 318 -0.33 19.28 -7.28
N PHE A 319 -0.88 19.47 -6.11
CA PHE A 319 -2.08 20.26 -5.88
C PHE A 319 -1.77 21.32 -4.81
N ASP A 320 -2.08 22.57 -5.12
CA ASP A 320 -1.94 23.69 -4.20
C ASP A 320 -3.28 24.01 -3.55
N PRO A 321 -3.46 23.73 -2.25
CA PRO A 321 -4.74 23.99 -1.57
C PRO A 321 -5.12 25.46 -1.48
N LYS A 322 -4.17 26.38 -1.61
CA LYS A 322 -4.42 27.84 -1.53
C LYS A 322 -5.03 28.37 -2.83
N THR A 323 -4.64 27.81 -3.96
CA THR A 323 -5.05 28.30 -5.28
C THR A 323 -5.99 27.35 -6.02
N GLY A 324 -6.07 26.07 -5.57
CA GLY A 324 -6.77 24.99 -6.27
C GLY A 324 -6.07 24.51 -7.54
N GLN A 325 -4.86 24.99 -7.81
CA GLN A 325 -4.14 24.64 -9.04
C GLN A 325 -3.47 23.28 -8.94
N THR A 326 -3.55 22.51 -10.02
CA THR A 326 -2.87 21.23 -10.22
C THR A 326 -1.78 21.38 -11.28
N ARG A 327 -0.62 20.77 -11.04
CA ARG A 327 0.45 20.57 -12.03
C ARG A 327 0.93 19.13 -11.97
N GLU A 328 1.40 18.63 -13.10
CA GLU A 328 1.83 17.23 -13.22
C GLU A 328 3.10 17.15 -14.07
N TRP A 329 3.98 16.22 -13.71
CA TRP A 329 5.21 15.90 -14.43
C TRP A 329 5.21 14.42 -14.77
N PRO A 330 5.49 14.03 -16.02
CA PRO A 330 5.67 12.62 -16.35
C PRO A 330 6.85 12.06 -15.55
N SER A 331 6.65 10.89 -14.97
CA SER A 331 7.70 10.18 -14.26
C SER A 331 8.80 9.72 -15.21
N PRO A 332 10.08 9.69 -14.80
CA PRO A 332 11.19 9.31 -15.67
C PRO A 332 11.01 7.99 -16.43
N GLY A 333 10.46 6.97 -15.78
CA GLY A 333 10.16 5.66 -16.39
C GLY A 333 8.92 5.66 -17.30
N GLY A 334 8.26 6.82 -17.50
CA GLY A 334 7.15 7.00 -18.40
C GLY A 334 5.81 6.47 -17.86
N ARG A 335 4.84 6.36 -18.78
CA ARG A 335 3.44 6.10 -18.46
C ARG A 335 3.21 4.80 -17.65
N GLU A 336 3.99 3.79 -17.89
CA GLU A 336 3.83 2.47 -17.26
C GLU A 336 4.70 2.29 -16.00
N SER A 337 5.40 3.34 -15.56
CA SER A 337 6.34 3.26 -14.42
C SER A 337 5.69 2.97 -13.07
N GLN A 338 4.38 3.22 -12.94
CA GLN A 338 3.62 3.03 -11.70
C GLN A 338 4.28 3.69 -10.48
N PRO A 339 4.35 5.03 -10.42
CA PRO A 339 4.82 5.77 -9.25
C PRO A 339 4.00 5.37 -8.02
N TYR A 340 4.69 5.04 -6.87
CA TYR A 340 3.95 4.50 -5.74
C TYR A 340 4.35 5.14 -4.40
N GLY A 341 5.29 4.53 -3.64
CA GLY A 341 5.71 5.10 -2.36
C GLY A 341 6.24 6.52 -2.53
N ILE A 342 5.82 7.46 -1.68
CA ILE A 342 6.21 8.88 -1.76
C ILE A 342 6.44 9.44 -0.36
N THR A 343 7.42 10.32 -0.24
CA THR A 343 7.68 11.14 0.95
C THR A 343 8.37 12.44 0.55
N THR A 344 8.50 13.39 1.48
CA THR A 344 9.22 14.64 1.27
C THR A 344 10.33 14.83 2.30
N VAL A 345 11.41 15.50 1.90
CA VAL A 345 12.46 16.03 2.77
C VAL A 345 12.65 17.50 2.39
N GLY A 346 12.13 18.40 3.21
CA GLY A 346 12.04 19.81 2.84
C GLY A 346 11.25 19.99 1.54
N ASN A 347 11.85 20.66 0.56
CA ASN A 347 11.27 20.90 -0.76
C ASN A 347 11.65 19.81 -1.79
N ILE A 348 12.14 18.68 -1.36
CA ILE A 348 12.44 17.54 -2.23
C ILE A 348 11.36 16.49 -2.08
N VAL A 349 10.79 16.07 -3.19
CA VAL A 349 9.86 14.94 -3.26
C VAL A 349 10.63 13.69 -3.65
N TRP A 350 10.47 12.62 -2.86
CA TRP A 350 11.04 11.31 -3.13
C TRP A 350 9.92 10.32 -3.39
N TYR A 351 10.05 9.51 -4.43
CA TYR A 351 9.09 8.45 -4.71
C TYR A 351 9.72 7.25 -5.42
N SER A 352 9.00 6.15 -5.51
CA SER A 352 9.43 4.95 -6.22
C SER A 352 8.68 4.78 -7.53
N GLU A 353 9.35 4.30 -8.58
CA GLU A 353 8.71 3.71 -9.76
C GLU A 353 8.72 2.19 -9.60
N SER A 354 7.53 1.61 -9.48
CA SER A 354 7.39 0.21 -9.04
C SER A 354 7.14 -0.79 -10.17
N ALA A 355 6.99 -0.32 -11.41
CA ALA A 355 6.84 -1.20 -12.58
C ALA A 355 8.05 -1.20 -13.50
N VAL A 356 8.94 -0.22 -13.43
CA VAL A 356 10.22 -0.29 -14.14
C VAL A 356 11.11 -1.39 -13.55
N ARG A 357 11.95 -1.97 -14.37
CA ARG A 357 12.83 -3.06 -13.94
C ARG A 357 14.29 -2.76 -14.21
N PRO A 358 15.14 -2.76 -13.16
CA PRO A 358 14.80 -2.78 -11.73
C PRO A 358 14.01 -1.54 -11.29
N ASN A 359 13.27 -1.62 -10.15
CA ASN A 359 12.57 -0.44 -9.61
C ASN A 359 13.56 0.70 -9.34
N THR A 360 13.08 1.93 -9.48
CA THR A 360 13.90 3.13 -9.23
C THR A 360 13.41 3.89 -8.01
N LEU A 361 14.34 4.50 -7.31
CA LEU A 361 14.11 5.62 -6.41
C LEU A 361 14.25 6.91 -7.22
N VAL A 362 13.27 7.79 -7.12
CA VAL A 362 13.22 9.06 -7.83
C VAL A 362 13.27 10.21 -6.84
N ARG A 363 14.12 11.20 -7.10
CA ARG A 363 14.16 12.50 -6.44
C ARG A 363 13.65 13.55 -7.41
N PHE A 364 12.75 14.39 -6.95
CA PHE A 364 12.26 15.57 -7.65
C PHE A 364 12.51 16.81 -6.81
N ASP A 365 13.23 17.77 -7.35
CA ASP A 365 13.50 19.06 -6.71
C ASP A 365 12.41 20.04 -7.12
N THR A 366 11.58 20.46 -6.17
CA THR A 366 10.42 21.31 -6.47
C THR A 366 10.77 22.74 -6.89
N SER A 367 12.00 23.19 -6.60
CA SER A 367 12.48 24.53 -6.95
C SER A 367 13.03 24.60 -8.37
N THR A 368 13.70 23.53 -8.81
CA THR A 368 14.33 23.46 -10.14
C THR A 368 13.55 22.60 -11.13
N GLU A 369 12.55 21.86 -10.64
CA GLU A 369 11.74 20.88 -11.38
C GLU A 369 12.59 19.79 -12.08
N LYS A 370 13.72 19.43 -11.48
CA LYS A 370 14.65 18.43 -12.03
C LYS A 370 14.54 17.10 -11.30
N PHE A 371 14.61 16.03 -12.09
CA PHE A 371 14.66 14.66 -11.60
C PHE A 371 16.07 14.15 -11.44
N GLN A 372 16.26 13.25 -10.48
CA GLN A 372 17.39 12.32 -10.37
C GLN A 372 16.85 10.94 -10.02
N THR A 373 17.52 9.88 -10.50
CA THR A 373 17.04 8.50 -10.27
C THR A 373 18.17 7.55 -9.94
N TRP A 374 17.86 6.52 -9.14
CA TRP A 374 18.77 5.45 -8.77
C TRP A 374 18.05 4.12 -8.83
N VAL A 375 18.76 3.09 -9.24
CA VAL A 375 18.28 1.71 -9.17
C VAL A 375 18.29 1.24 -7.73
N ILE A 376 17.22 0.53 -7.33
CA ILE A 376 17.21 -0.20 -6.06
C ILE A 376 17.95 -1.52 -6.26
N PRO A 377 19.03 -1.82 -5.48
CA PRO A 377 19.96 -2.92 -5.79
C PRO A 377 19.32 -4.30 -5.93
N SER A 378 18.34 -4.64 -5.07
CA SER A 378 17.60 -5.90 -5.17
C SER A 378 16.53 -5.93 -6.25
N GLY A 379 16.39 -4.85 -7.02
CA GLY A 379 15.26 -4.65 -7.94
C GLY A 379 14.00 -4.13 -7.26
N GLY A 380 13.99 -3.97 -5.92
CA GLY A 380 12.88 -3.39 -5.14
C GLY A 380 11.61 -4.24 -5.06
N GLY A 381 11.25 -4.95 -6.10
CA GLY A 381 10.10 -5.85 -6.16
C GLY A 381 8.76 -5.23 -5.75
N VAL A 382 8.52 -3.97 -6.10
CA VAL A 382 7.45 -3.06 -5.67
C VAL A 382 7.72 -2.42 -4.31
N VAL A 383 8.25 -1.19 -4.33
CA VAL A 383 8.35 -0.35 -3.13
C VAL A 383 6.98 0.28 -2.86
N ARG A 384 6.27 -0.23 -1.87
CA ARG A 384 4.87 0.14 -1.61
C ARG A 384 4.71 1.41 -0.83
N ASN A 385 5.66 1.68 0.06
CA ASN A 385 5.71 2.92 0.80
C ASN A 385 7.15 3.26 1.18
N MET A 386 7.36 4.51 1.52
CA MET A 386 8.62 5.03 2.04
C MET A 386 8.36 6.12 3.07
N MET A 387 9.32 6.33 3.95
CA MET A 387 9.26 7.36 4.96
C MET A 387 10.61 8.07 5.07
N ALA A 388 10.60 9.38 5.26
CA ALA A 388 11.79 10.14 5.60
C ALA A 388 12.16 9.94 7.08
N THR A 389 13.46 9.83 7.36
CA THR A 389 14.00 9.88 8.72
C THR A 389 14.19 11.34 9.15
N SER A 390 14.37 11.58 10.46
CA SER A 390 14.57 12.93 10.99
C SER A 390 15.83 13.64 10.46
N ASN A 391 16.82 12.87 9.99
CA ASN A 391 18.05 13.41 9.39
C ASN A 391 18.05 13.43 7.85
N GLY A 392 16.87 13.27 7.24
CA GLY A 392 16.71 13.39 5.78
C GLY A 392 17.06 12.15 4.97
N ASN A 393 17.37 11.02 5.60
CA ASN A 393 17.48 9.73 4.94
C ASN A 393 16.09 9.14 4.67
N LEU A 394 16.01 8.01 3.95
CA LEU A 394 14.73 7.37 3.63
C LEU A 394 14.73 5.91 4.06
N VAL A 395 13.56 5.42 4.45
CA VAL A 395 13.31 4.01 4.70
C VAL A 395 12.33 3.49 3.65
N LEU A 396 12.64 2.35 3.03
CA LEU A 396 11.83 1.73 1.98
C LEU A 396 11.34 0.36 2.44
N ALA A 397 10.11 0.01 2.02
CA ALA A 397 9.58 -1.35 2.11
C ALA A 397 9.57 -2.00 0.74
N CYS A 398 10.52 -2.90 0.49
CA CYS A 398 10.72 -3.61 -0.77
C CYS A 398 9.97 -4.95 -0.73
N SER A 399 8.65 -4.89 -1.01
CA SER A 399 7.70 -5.96 -0.70
C SER A 399 7.97 -7.28 -1.42
N GLY A 400 8.19 -7.23 -2.72
CA GLY A 400 8.31 -8.45 -3.53
C GLY A 400 9.62 -9.20 -3.35
N VAL A 401 10.62 -8.56 -2.77
CA VAL A 401 11.94 -9.16 -2.49
C VAL A 401 12.19 -9.39 -0.99
N ASN A 402 11.14 -9.25 -0.19
CA ASN A 402 11.15 -9.50 1.26
C ASN A 402 12.23 -8.72 2.02
N ARG A 403 12.40 -7.41 1.70
CA ARG A 403 13.44 -6.55 2.25
C ARG A 403 12.89 -5.24 2.79
N VAL A 404 13.66 -4.66 3.72
CA VAL A 404 13.59 -3.25 4.10
C VAL A 404 14.91 -2.60 3.75
N ALA A 405 14.89 -1.30 3.43
CA ALA A 405 16.10 -0.58 3.02
C ALA A 405 16.21 0.76 3.73
N LEU A 406 17.45 1.15 4.04
CA LEU A 406 17.83 2.50 4.41
C LEU A 406 18.56 3.15 3.25
N VAL A 407 18.08 4.31 2.85
CA VAL A 407 18.71 5.16 1.83
C VAL A 407 19.40 6.31 2.54
N GLU A 408 20.70 6.30 2.54
CA GLU A 408 21.50 7.44 3.00
C GLU A 408 21.65 8.45 1.89
N VAL A 409 21.16 9.66 2.12
CA VAL A 409 21.19 10.77 1.17
C VAL A 409 22.35 11.69 1.55
N LYS A 410 23.33 11.83 0.64
CA LYS A 410 24.48 12.73 0.81
C LYS A 410 24.38 13.84 -0.24
N SER A 411 23.99 15.03 0.20
CA SER A 411 24.10 16.21 -0.66
C SER A 411 25.57 16.59 -0.82
N ASN A 412 26.00 16.81 -2.06
CA ASN A 412 27.30 17.41 -2.33
C ASN A 412 27.30 18.92 -2.11
N ASP A 413 26.15 19.52 -1.80
CA ASP A 413 26.06 20.91 -1.40
C ASP A 413 26.67 21.10 0.00
N LYS A 414 27.99 21.20 0.03
CA LYS A 414 28.68 21.97 1.07
C LYS A 414 28.38 23.44 0.79
N SER A 415 27.22 23.90 1.07
CA SER A 415 26.89 25.33 1.08
C SER A 415 26.14 25.61 2.37
N GLN A 416 26.95 26.08 3.29
CA GLN A 416 26.85 27.23 4.16
C GLN A 416 25.56 27.35 5.00
#